data_4dbf93b5c4d78c1b2cca1d85c9b125b8
#
_entry.id   4dbf93b5c4d78c1b2cca1d85c9b125b8
#
_cell.length_a   1.000
_cell.length_b   1.000
_cell.length_c   1.000
_cell.angle_alpha   90.00
_cell.angle_beta   90.00
_cell.angle_gamma   90.00
#
_symmetry.space_group_name_H-M   'P 1'
#
loop_
_entity.id
_entity.type
_entity.pdbx_description
1 polymer ?
#
loop_
_entity_poly.entity_id
_entity_poly.type
_entity_poly.pdbx_seq_one_letter_code
_entity_poly.pdbx_strand_id
1 'polypeptide(L)'
;MRDLSKPTVPSDAIQRRFAEETQARKAAAGPAASLADGEGSPAELREALAAAVEGLAGEIVTLSHAVHDNPEVGYEERFAVSAVADLLRAHGIEPEVGVYGMETALRAEFTGAAGNANSTGNADSAGNANSTGAAGNANSTGSAGNADSPAPAIAILAEYDALPGIGHGCGHNVMAGNSVGAFLALHELERRRPGSVPGRVVLQTTPAEECSTAKEVLAVRGMLDGIDAAVQTHSYSYDLTHQTWLGVRRIRAIFTGVPAHAASQPFMGRNALDAATLALTGFGLLRQQILPMDRLHAIVVDGGDVPNIVPERTEISLLARSKYPETLKDLVARVEDVLRGAALMTGTGLEIVTSETTNEMPVRTNGPLTRAWVRSQRERGRDPLPAGVVTETIAAGTDFGNVSVRIPGIHPLIKVADSDVALHTREMAAAAGSPSGDAAATDGAYGLASVALDYLHDAEFRAAVRRDFEEAGGVIDVEHFWDE
;
A
#
# COMPACT_ATOMS: atom_id res chain seq x y z
N MET A 1 -21.19 17.83 -38.03
CA MET A 1 -21.87 16.87 -37.12
C MET A 1 -20.82 15.99 -36.48
N ARG A 2 -20.95 15.72 -35.18
CA ARG A 2 -20.05 14.80 -34.46
C ARG A 2 -20.25 13.38 -35.03
N ASP A 3 -19.16 12.68 -35.32
CA ASP A 3 -19.18 11.24 -35.65
C ASP A 3 -19.51 10.44 -34.40
N LEU A 4 -20.69 9.85 -34.34
CA LEU A 4 -21.14 9.06 -33.20
C LEU A 4 -20.70 7.59 -33.26
N SER A 5 -19.96 7.16 -34.29
CA SER A 5 -19.39 5.82 -34.39
C SER A 5 -18.15 5.64 -33.50
N LYS A 6 -17.59 6.73 -32.97
CA LYS A 6 -16.40 6.73 -32.12
C LYS A 6 -16.64 7.55 -30.83
N PRO A 7 -16.05 7.16 -29.71
CA PRO A 7 -16.06 8.00 -28.52
C PRO A 7 -15.31 9.33 -28.77
N THR A 8 -15.69 10.36 -28.04
CA THR A 8 -14.88 11.60 -28.02
C THR A 8 -13.60 11.38 -27.26
N VAL A 9 -12.50 11.83 -27.82
CA VAL A 9 -11.23 11.91 -27.08
C VAL A 9 -11.36 13.00 -26.01
N PRO A 10 -11.03 12.72 -24.75
CA PRO A 10 -10.97 13.74 -23.71
C PRO A 10 -10.00 14.87 -24.11
N SER A 11 -10.29 16.09 -23.67
CA SER A 11 -9.35 17.20 -23.82
C SER A 11 -8.17 17.01 -22.88
N ASP A 12 -6.97 17.21 -23.38
CA ASP A 12 -5.72 17.23 -22.58
C ASP A 12 -5.49 18.55 -21.83
N ALA A 13 -6.44 19.49 -21.94
CA ALA A 13 -6.32 20.83 -21.35
C ALA A 13 -6.07 20.78 -19.83
N ILE A 14 -6.76 19.87 -19.12
CA ILE A 14 -6.59 19.76 -17.66
C ILE A 14 -5.23 19.13 -17.31
N GLN A 15 -4.74 18.17 -18.08
CA GLN A 15 -3.44 17.56 -17.89
C GLN A 15 -2.32 18.57 -18.10
N ARG A 16 -2.40 19.39 -19.18
CA ARG A 16 -1.47 20.50 -19.40
C ARG A 16 -1.52 21.51 -18.25
N ARG A 17 -2.72 21.83 -17.75
CA ARG A 17 -2.86 22.74 -16.61
C ARG A 17 -2.22 22.18 -15.36
N PHE A 18 -2.43 20.89 -15.04
CA PHE A 18 -1.78 20.24 -13.91
C PHE A 18 -0.26 20.21 -14.05
N ALA A 19 0.27 19.99 -15.25
CA ALA A 19 1.71 20.05 -15.50
C ALA A 19 2.27 21.45 -15.25
N GLU A 20 1.61 22.51 -15.79
CA GLU A 20 1.99 23.91 -15.56
C GLU A 20 1.95 24.26 -14.07
N GLU A 21 0.88 23.89 -13.36
CA GLU A 21 0.73 24.15 -11.94
C GLU A 21 1.76 23.37 -11.10
N THR A 22 2.09 22.14 -11.47
CA THR A 22 3.14 21.35 -10.82
C THR A 22 4.50 22.02 -10.99
N GLN A 23 4.83 22.50 -12.19
CA GLN A 23 6.08 23.25 -12.42
C GLN A 23 6.12 24.56 -11.61
N ALA A 24 5.02 25.30 -11.56
CA ALA A 24 4.92 26.51 -10.76
C ALA A 24 5.10 26.24 -9.26
N ARG A 25 4.43 25.20 -8.74
CA ARG A 25 4.57 24.78 -7.34
C ARG A 25 5.99 24.30 -7.05
N LYS A 26 6.60 23.50 -7.96
CA LYS A 26 7.99 23.07 -7.85
C LYS A 26 8.95 24.25 -7.76
N ALA A 27 8.77 25.27 -8.60
CA ALA A 27 9.61 26.47 -8.59
C ALA A 27 9.42 27.33 -7.31
N ALA A 28 8.24 27.28 -6.70
CA ALA A 28 7.91 28.03 -5.48
C ALA A 28 8.20 27.24 -4.20
N ALA A 29 8.29 25.92 -4.28
CA ALA A 29 8.52 25.08 -3.12
C ALA A 29 9.95 25.25 -2.58
N GLY A 30 10.07 25.33 -1.25
CA GLY A 30 11.34 25.11 -0.58
C GLY A 30 11.75 23.64 -0.62
N PRO A 31 12.97 23.30 -0.19
CA PRO A 31 13.42 21.91 -0.09
C PRO A 31 12.54 21.12 0.90
N ALA A 32 12.32 19.85 0.62
CA ALA A 32 11.65 18.97 1.57
C ALA A 32 12.46 18.89 2.88
N ALA A 33 11.76 18.80 4.01
CA ALA A 33 12.42 18.63 5.29
C ALA A 33 13.16 17.27 5.34
N SER A 34 14.41 17.31 5.83
CA SER A 34 15.23 16.12 6.03
C SER A 34 15.69 16.03 7.48
N LEU A 35 16.22 14.88 7.89
CA LEU A 35 16.92 14.78 9.17
C LEU A 35 18.08 15.74 9.23
N ALA A 36 18.34 16.31 10.42
CA ALA A 36 19.50 17.13 10.66
C ALA A 36 20.79 16.29 10.69
N ASP A 37 21.92 16.95 10.53
CA ASP A 37 23.22 16.30 10.70
C ASP A 37 23.36 15.77 12.14
N GLY A 38 23.77 14.53 12.27
CA GLY A 38 23.95 13.84 13.55
C GLY A 38 22.72 13.13 14.10
N GLU A 39 21.56 13.27 13.49
CA GLU A 39 20.37 12.46 13.79
C GLU A 39 20.43 11.10 13.07
N GLY A 40 19.86 10.05 13.69
CA GLY A 40 19.78 8.68 13.15
C GLY A 40 21.10 7.90 13.31
N SER A 41 21.47 7.13 12.32
CA SER A 41 22.67 6.29 12.33
C SER A 41 23.95 7.10 12.10
N PRO A 42 25.11 6.63 12.62
CA PRO A 42 26.42 7.26 12.33
C PRO A 42 26.72 7.36 10.84
N ALA A 43 27.31 8.47 10.39
CA ALA A 43 27.64 8.69 8.98
C ALA A 43 28.53 7.60 8.39
N GLU A 44 29.51 7.10 9.16
CA GLU A 44 30.39 6.00 8.75
C GLU A 44 29.68 4.68 8.49
N LEU A 45 28.54 4.44 9.16
CA LEU A 45 27.70 3.27 8.88
C LEU A 45 26.85 3.47 7.63
N ARG A 46 26.36 4.68 7.37
CA ARG A 46 25.67 5.01 6.12
C ARG A 46 26.60 4.90 4.91
N GLU A 47 27.86 5.36 5.04
CA GLU A 47 28.88 5.14 3.99
C GLU A 47 29.16 3.67 3.74
N ALA A 48 29.26 2.86 4.79
CA ALA A 48 29.44 1.41 4.68
C ALA A 48 28.21 0.73 4.07
N LEU A 49 27.00 1.21 4.42
CA LEU A 49 25.74 0.74 3.83
C LEU A 49 25.69 1.09 2.33
N ALA A 50 26.06 2.32 1.95
CA ALA A 50 26.12 2.71 0.55
C ALA A 50 27.07 1.81 -0.23
N ALA A 51 28.25 1.49 0.30
CA ALA A 51 29.17 0.55 -0.31
C ALA A 51 28.60 -0.88 -0.41
N ALA A 52 27.80 -1.32 0.55
CA ALA A 52 27.10 -2.61 0.48
C ALA A 52 26.05 -2.64 -0.64
N VAL A 53 25.23 -1.57 -0.77
CA VAL A 53 24.26 -1.42 -1.86
C VAL A 53 24.95 -1.41 -3.23
N GLU A 54 26.05 -0.65 -3.39
CA GLU A 54 26.83 -0.64 -4.64
C GLU A 54 27.38 -2.03 -4.99
N GLY A 55 27.82 -2.79 -3.98
CA GLY A 55 28.27 -4.17 -4.18
C GLY A 55 27.16 -5.11 -4.64
N LEU A 56 25.91 -4.81 -4.31
CA LEU A 56 24.70 -5.58 -4.66
C LEU A 56 23.96 -5.04 -5.88
N ALA A 57 24.38 -3.90 -6.46
CA ALA A 57 23.64 -3.20 -7.50
C ALA A 57 23.32 -4.10 -8.71
N GLY A 58 24.27 -4.95 -9.13
CA GLY A 58 24.05 -5.89 -10.21
C GLY A 58 22.98 -6.94 -9.90
N GLU A 59 22.91 -7.42 -8.67
CA GLU A 59 21.91 -8.40 -8.24
C GLU A 59 20.53 -7.75 -8.06
N ILE A 60 20.48 -6.54 -7.52
CA ILE A 60 19.26 -5.73 -7.40
C ILE A 60 18.61 -5.50 -8.75
N VAL A 61 19.39 -5.05 -9.74
CA VAL A 61 18.93 -4.81 -11.10
C VAL A 61 18.52 -6.12 -11.78
N THR A 62 19.31 -7.19 -11.60
CA THR A 62 18.99 -8.51 -12.16
C THR A 62 17.67 -9.04 -11.63
N LEU A 63 17.40 -8.93 -10.32
CA LEU A 63 16.12 -9.32 -9.74
C LEU A 63 14.97 -8.47 -10.29
N SER A 64 15.15 -7.15 -10.37
CA SER A 64 14.13 -6.25 -10.92
C SER A 64 13.78 -6.61 -12.36
N HIS A 65 14.79 -6.86 -13.21
CA HIS A 65 14.57 -7.28 -14.60
C HIS A 65 13.94 -8.67 -14.69
N ALA A 66 14.37 -9.62 -13.86
CA ALA A 66 13.80 -10.96 -13.86
C ALA A 66 12.30 -10.93 -13.55
N VAL A 67 11.87 -10.14 -12.56
CA VAL A 67 10.45 -9.93 -12.24
C VAL A 67 9.75 -9.19 -13.37
N HIS A 68 10.36 -8.12 -13.92
CA HIS A 68 9.81 -7.34 -15.03
C HIS A 68 9.50 -8.20 -16.26
N ASP A 69 10.41 -9.09 -16.62
CA ASP A 69 10.34 -9.92 -17.85
C ASP A 69 9.40 -11.13 -17.68
N ASN A 70 8.99 -11.44 -16.44
CA ASN A 70 8.06 -12.50 -16.09
C ASN A 70 6.88 -11.93 -15.30
N PRO A 71 6.04 -11.06 -15.89
CA PRO A 71 4.95 -10.41 -15.17
C PRO A 71 3.85 -11.40 -14.79
N GLU A 72 3.59 -11.51 -13.50
CA GLU A 72 2.56 -12.37 -12.93
C GLU A 72 1.51 -11.52 -12.20
N VAL A 73 0.23 -11.87 -12.35
CA VAL A 73 -0.85 -11.15 -11.69
C VAL A 73 -0.97 -11.59 -10.24
N GLY A 74 -1.63 -10.76 -9.44
CA GLY A 74 -1.79 -11.02 -8.01
C GLY A 74 -2.33 -12.42 -7.68
N TYR A 75 -1.75 -13.04 -6.65
CA TYR A 75 -1.87 -14.44 -6.22
C TYR A 75 -1.25 -15.49 -7.16
N GLU A 76 -0.66 -15.11 -8.27
CA GLU A 76 -0.01 -16.02 -9.22
C GLU A 76 1.50 -15.78 -9.33
N GLU A 77 2.10 -14.98 -8.45
CA GLU A 77 3.50 -14.47 -8.47
C GLU A 77 4.51 -15.57 -8.06
N ARG A 78 4.43 -16.74 -8.69
CA ARG A 78 5.25 -17.91 -8.35
C ARG A 78 6.71 -17.75 -8.79
N PHE A 79 6.93 -17.17 -9.97
CA PHE A 79 8.27 -16.85 -10.45
C PHE A 79 8.91 -15.80 -9.56
N ALA A 80 8.21 -14.71 -9.27
CA ALA A 80 8.73 -13.59 -8.49
C ALA A 80 9.14 -14.05 -7.07
N VAL A 81 8.26 -14.78 -6.36
CA VAL A 81 8.58 -15.28 -5.02
C VAL A 81 9.76 -16.26 -5.04
N SER A 82 9.88 -17.12 -6.08
CA SER A 82 11.00 -18.03 -6.24
C SER A 82 12.32 -17.28 -6.50
N ALA A 83 12.29 -16.27 -7.38
CA ALA A 83 13.47 -15.45 -7.68
C ALA A 83 13.99 -14.72 -6.44
N VAL A 84 13.09 -14.15 -5.63
CA VAL A 84 13.44 -13.53 -4.34
C VAL A 84 14.04 -14.58 -3.38
N ALA A 85 13.39 -15.73 -3.23
CA ALA A 85 13.86 -16.80 -2.35
C ALA A 85 15.25 -17.31 -2.75
N ASP A 86 15.50 -17.49 -4.04
CA ASP A 86 16.77 -17.98 -4.55
C ASP A 86 17.90 -16.97 -4.34
N LEU A 87 17.60 -15.67 -4.52
CA LEU A 87 18.56 -14.60 -4.22
C LEU A 87 18.91 -14.56 -2.73
N LEU A 88 17.93 -14.67 -1.84
CA LEU A 88 18.17 -14.72 -0.39
C LEU A 88 19.03 -15.93 0.02
N ARG A 89 18.76 -17.11 -0.55
CA ARG A 89 19.54 -18.33 -0.32
C ARG A 89 20.99 -18.20 -0.80
N ALA A 90 21.22 -17.52 -1.93
CA ALA A 90 22.57 -17.23 -2.42
C ALA A 90 23.38 -16.40 -1.42
N HIS A 91 22.72 -15.59 -0.59
CA HIS A 91 23.33 -14.84 0.52
C HIS A 91 23.28 -15.58 1.87
N GLY A 92 22.92 -16.87 1.88
CA GLY A 92 22.90 -17.70 3.10
C GLY A 92 21.71 -17.45 4.03
N ILE A 93 20.65 -16.82 3.50
CA ILE A 93 19.41 -16.54 4.24
C ILE A 93 18.33 -17.49 3.73
N GLU A 94 17.78 -18.31 4.63
CA GLU A 94 16.67 -19.21 4.27
C GLU A 94 15.33 -18.52 4.55
N PRO A 95 14.57 -18.14 3.52
CA PRO A 95 13.28 -17.49 3.70
C PRO A 95 12.16 -18.49 3.97
N GLU A 96 11.13 -18.05 4.66
CA GLU A 96 9.86 -18.77 4.80
C GLU A 96 8.96 -18.36 3.62
N VAL A 97 8.57 -19.33 2.77
CA VAL A 97 7.66 -19.13 1.63
C VAL A 97 6.31 -19.72 1.97
N GLY A 98 5.23 -19.09 1.47
CA GLY A 98 3.86 -19.49 1.75
C GLY A 98 3.37 -19.06 3.14
N VAL A 99 3.97 -18.02 3.69
CA VAL A 99 3.62 -17.48 5.01
C VAL A 99 2.21 -16.90 5.06
N TYR A 100 1.61 -16.90 6.24
CA TYR A 100 0.27 -16.37 6.48
C TYR A 100 -0.82 -17.01 5.59
N GLY A 101 -0.57 -18.26 5.10
CA GLY A 101 -1.49 -18.99 4.22
C GLY A 101 -1.64 -18.36 2.82
N MET A 102 -0.63 -17.64 2.36
CA MET A 102 -0.57 -17.06 1.02
C MET A 102 0.66 -17.62 0.29
N GLU A 103 0.46 -18.47 -0.70
CA GLU A 103 1.51 -19.25 -1.38
C GLU A 103 2.62 -18.37 -1.96
N THR A 104 2.27 -17.18 -2.41
CA THR A 104 3.19 -16.22 -3.04
C THR A 104 3.75 -15.19 -2.08
N ALA A 105 3.47 -15.29 -0.77
CA ALA A 105 4.09 -14.44 0.25
C ALA A 105 5.34 -15.10 0.82
N LEU A 106 6.36 -14.27 1.10
CA LEU A 106 7.63 -14.69 1.66
C LEU A 106 8.01 -13.80 2.84
N ARG A 107 8.63 -14.40 3.85
CA ARG A 107 9.24 -13.71 4.98
C ARG A 107 10.69 -14.14 5.13
N ALA A 108 11.57 -13.18 5.40
CA ALA A 108 12.93 -13.41 5.86
C ALA A 108 13.26 -12.42 6.97
N GLU A 109 14.09 -12.81 7.93
CA GLU A 109 14.50 -11.89 8.98
C GLU A 109 15.92 -12.19 9.47
N PHE A 110 16.56 -11.18 10.02
CA PHE A 110 17.77 -11.34 10.83
C PHE A 110 17.77 -10.36 11.99
N THR A 111 18.53 -10.71 13.02
CA THR A 111 18.75 -9.85 14.18
C THR A 111 20.26 -9.59 14.30
N GLY A 112 20.66 -8.34 14.35
CA GLY A 112 22.05 -7.96 14.50
C GLY A 112 22.62 -8.31 15.87
N ALA A 113 23.94 -8.42 15.96
CA ALA A 113 24.64 -8.92 17.14
C ALA A 113 24.37 -8.12 18.43
N ALA A 114 24.17 -6.80 18.32
CA ALA A 114 23.81 -5.95 19.45
C ALA A 114 22.40 -6.25 19.99
N GLY A 115 21.47 -6.75 19.14
CA GLY A 115 20.13 -7.19 19.53
C GLY A 115 20.11 -8.56 20.20
N ASN A 116 21.12 -9.39 19.95
CA ASN A 116 21.24 -10.74 20.54
C ASN A 116 21.82 -10.74 21.97
N ALA A 117 22.46 -9.66 22.41
CA ALA A 117 23.06 -9.59 23.75
C ALA A 117 22.03 -9.75 24.89
N ASN A 118 20.75 -9.54 24.63
CA ASN A 118 19.65 -9.70 25.59
C ASN A 118 18.94 -11.06 25.52
N SER A 119 19.28 -11.95 24.57
CA SER A 119 18.58 -13.23 24.36
C SER A 119 19.35 -14.49 24.87
N THR A 120 20.51 -14.35 25.53
CA THR A 120 21.24 -15.46 26.11
C THR A 120 20.69 -15.86 27.48
N GLY A 121 19.44 -16.30 27.54
CA GLY A 121 18.82 -16.86 28.71
C GLY A 121 17.86 -17.99 28.33
N ASN A 122 18.33 -19.23 28.37
CA ASN A 122 17.59 -20.51 28.26
C ASN A 122 17.19 -21.00 26.86
N ALA A 123 18.14 -21.70 26.23
CA ALA A 123 17.79 -22.84 25.41
C ALA A 123 17.90 -24.11 26.31
N ASP A 124 16.77 -24.52 26.86
CA ASP A 124 16.48 -25.93 27.23
C ASP A 124 15.05 -26.03 27.78
N SER A 125 14.16 -26.55 27.00
CA SER A 125 13.15 -27.57 27.34
C SER A 125 12.00 -27.58 26.37
N ALA A 126 11.95 -28.62 25.56
CA ALA A 126 10.75 -29.04 24.85
C ALA A 126 9.66 -29.39 25.89
N GLY A 127 8.46 -28.80 25.72
CA GLY A 127 7.32 -29.09 26.58
C GLY A 127 6.02 -28.61 25.91
N ASN A 128 5.38 -29.55 25.24
CA ASN A 128 4.04 -29.47 24.70
C ASN A 128 3.03 -29.07 25.80
N ALA A 129 2.26 -28.00 25.61
CA ALA A 129 0.99 -27.83 26.34
C ALA A 129 0.04 -26.88 25.59
N ASN A 130 -1.04 -27.48 25.11
CA ASN A 130 -2.30 -26.87 24.75
C ASN A 130 -2.89 -26.07 25.94
N SER A 131 -3.25 -24.81 25.77
CA SER A 131 -4.33 -24.20 26.58
C SER A 131 -4.91 -22.94 25.93
N THR A 132 -6.19 -23.01 25.72
CA THR A 132 -7.16 -21.95 25.47
C THR A 132 -7.23 -20.94 26.63
N GLY A 133 -7.35 -19.63 26.34
CA GLY A 133 -7.94 -18.75 27.35
C GLY A 133 -7.57 -17.26 27.28
N ALA A 134 -8.55 -16.46 26.85
CA ALA A 134 -8.92 -15.14 27.36
C ALA A 134 -7.99 -13.93 27.23
N ALA A 135 -8.55 -12.94 26.53
CA ALA A 135 -8.14 -11.54 26.47
C ALA A 135 -8.02 -10.92 27.88
N GLY A 136 -6.91 -10.23 28.11
CA GLY A 136 -6.69 -9.38 29.26
C GLY A 136 -6.14 -8.02 28.82
N ASN A 137 -6.99 -7.02 28.90
CA ASN A 137 -6.68 -5.61 28.70
C ASN A 137 -5.68 -5.15 29.77
N ALA A 138 -4.52 -4.65 29.41
CA ALA A 138 -3.61 -4.00 30.34
C ALA A 138 -3.13 -2.65 29.78
N ASN A 139 -3.79 -1.60 30.28
CA ASN A 139 -3.30 -0.23 30.28
C ASN A 139 -1.96 -0.17 31.04
N SER A 140 -0.85 0.23 30.41
CA SER A 140 0.35 0.60 31.12
C SER A 140 0.84 2.00 30.70
N THR A 141 0.62 2.93 31.63
CA THR A 141 1.24 4.26 31.72
C THR A 141 2.76 4.14 31.85
N GLY A 142 3.46 5.07 31.18
CA GLY A 142 4.89 5.10 31.00
C GLY A 142 5.77 4.96 32.23
N SER A 143 6.92 4.37 32.01
CA SER A 143 8.10 4.51 32.86
C SER A 143 9.38 4.29 32.07
N ALA A 144 10.42 5.00 32.49
CA ALA A 144 11.76 5.04 31.91
C ALA A 144 12.42 3.67 31.80
N GLY A 145 13.23 3.55 30.75
CA GLY A 145 14.30 2.57 30.51
C GLY A 145 14.32 1.28 31.31
N ASN A 146 13.64 0.24 30.83
CA ASN A 146 13.81 -1.13 31.33
C ASN A 146 14.65 -1.94 30.32
N ALA A 147 15.70 -2.61 30.84
CA ALA A 147 16.59 -3.48 30.10
C ALA A 147 15.91 -4.76 29.53
N ASP A 148 14.58 -4.90 29.67
CA ASP A 148 13.75 -6.03 29.23
C ASP A 148 12.86 -5.73 28.03
N SER A 149 13.00 -4.56 27.36
CA SER A 149 12.26 -4.31 26.13
C SER A 149 12.84 -5.14 24.99
N PRO A 150 11.99 -5.81 24.16
CA PRO A 150 12.47 -6.51 22.98
C PRO A 150 13.24 -5.55 22.06
N ALA A 151 14.24 -6.08 21.33
CA ALA A 151 15.03 -5.31 20.38
C ALA A 151 14.10 -4.65 19.33
N PRO A 152 14.36 -3.39 18.92
CA PRO A 152 13.52 -2.70 17.95
C PRO A 152 13.46 -3.49 16.64
N ALA A 153 12.28 -3.50 16.00
CA ALA A 153 12.03 -4.25 14.78
C ALA A 153 11.43 -3.37 13.69
N ILE A 154 11.99 -3.45 12.47
CA ILE A 154 11.48 -2.75 11.31
C ILE A 154 11.25 -3.70 10.14
N ALA A 155 10.10 -3.55 9.46
CA ALA A 155 9.79 -4.31 8.25
C ALA A 155 10.10 -3.48 6.99
N ILE A 156 10.68 -4.15 6.00
CA ILE A 156 10.83 -3.67 4.62
C ILE A 156 9.84 -4.48 3.78
N LEU A 157 8.87 -3.81 3.17
CA LEU A 157 7.82 -4.47 2.40
C LEU A 157 8.16 -4.45 0.90
N ALA A 158 7.83 -5.54 0.19
CA ALA A 158 8.13 -5.73 -1.22
C ALA A 158 6.90 -6.21 -1.99
N GLU A 159 6.49 -5.47 -3.00
CA GLU A 159 5.49 -5.86 -3.99
C GLU A 159 6.19 -6.38 -5.25
N TYR A 160 5.51 -7.26 -6.01
CA TYR A 160 6.01 -7.79 -7.27
C TYR A 160 4.92 -8.27 -8.25
N ASP A 161 3.65 -8.06 -7.94
CA ASP A 161 2.56 -8.36 -8.85
C ASP A 161 2.48 -7.38 -10.02
N ALA A 162 1.85 -7.79 -11.11
CA ALA A 162 1.73 -7.06 -12.35
C ALA A 162 0.29 -6.91 -12.79
N LEU A 163 0.04 -5.91 -13.64
CA LEU A 163 -1.28 -5.65 -14.22
C LEU A 163 -1.57 -6.60 -15.40
N PRO A 164 -2.80 -7.16 -15.49
CA PRO A 164 -3.19 -8.00 -16.61
C PRO A 164 -3.01 -7.28 -17.96
N GLY A 165 -2.22 -7.89 -18.87
CA GLY A 165 -2.01 -7.40 -20.24
C GLY A 165 -1.19 -6.11 -20.39
N ILE A 166 -0.72 -5.52 -19.30
CA ILE A 166 0.14 -4.33 -19.25
C ILE A 166 1.54 -4.70 -18.77
N GLY A 167 1.65 -5.61 -17.80
CA GLY A 167 2.89 -5.92 -17.10
C GLY A 167 3.10 -4.99 -15.91
N HIS A 168 4.34 -4.67 -15.57
CA HIS A 168 4.70 -3.84 -14.40
C HIS A 168 4.41 -2.35 -14.59
N GLY A 169 3.15 -2.01 -14.88
CA GLY A 169 2.68 -0.63 -15.08
C GLY A 169 2.63 0.22 -13.81
N CYS A 170 2.85 -0.38 -12.62
CA CYS A 170 3.11 0.30 -11.35
C CYS A 170 4.58 0.23 -10.93
N GLY A 171 5.42 -0.53 -11.66
CA GLY A 171 6.84 -0.68 -11.36
C GLY A 171 7.12 -1.51 -10.10
N HIS A 172 6.28 -2.50 -9.78
CA HIS A 172 6.48 -3.39 -8.63
C HIS A 172 7.76 -4.24 -8.78
N ASN A 173 8.24 -4.49 -10.00
CA ASN A 173 9.55 -5.09 -10.23
C ASN A 173 10.70 -4.25 -9.61
N VAL A 174 10.63 -2.92 -9.72
CA VAL A 174 11.58 -1.99 -9.09
C VAL A 174 11.44 -2.06 -7.57
N MET A 175 10.20 -2.18 -7.07
CA MET A 175 9.92 -2.32 -5.64
C MET A 175 10.45 -3.65 -5.08
N ALA A 176 10.33 -4.75 -5.82
CA ALA A 176 10.98 -6.01 -5.47
C ALA A 176 12.50 -5.86 -5.36
N GLY A 177 13.12 -5.26 -6.38
CA GLY A 177 14.57 -5.01 -6.41
C GLY A 177 15.05 -4.16 -5.24
N ASN A 178 14.41 -3.01 -4.99
CA ASN A 178 14.85 -2.10 -3.94
C ASN A 178 14.63 -2.64 -2.53
N SER A 179 13.53 -3.31 -2.26
CA SER A 179 13.20 -3.83 -0.93
C SER A 179 14.09 -5.02 -0.56
N VAL A 180 14.26 -5.97 -1.49
CA VAL A 180 15.17 -7.11 -1.29
C VAL A 180 16.62 -6.62 -1.20
N GLY A 181 17.02 -5.67 -2.05
CA GLY A 181 18.34 -5.05 -2.02
C GLY A 181 18.62 -4.33 -0.69
N ALA A 182 17.64 -3.60 -0.14
CA ALA A 182 17.76 -2.94 1.16
C ALA A 182 17.98 -3.95 2.30
N PHE A 183 17.21 -5.02 2.32
CA PHE A 183 17.36 -6.08 3.31
C PHE A 183 18.74 -6.76 3.23
N LEU A 184 19.16 -7.13 2.01
CA LEU A 184 20.47 -7.75 1.79
C LEU A 184 21.64 -6.80 2.14
N ALA A 185 21.53 -5.50 1.85
CA ALA A 185 22.56 -4.53 2.18
C ALA A 185 22.73 -4.37 3.72
N LEU A 186 21.63 -4.36 4.48
CA LEU A 186 21.67 -4.35 5.95
C LEU A 186 22.26 -5.65 6.49
N HIS A 187 21.88 -6.80 5.93
CA HIS A 187 22.45 -8.09 6.31
C HIS A 187 23.95 -8.13 6.03
N GLU A 188 24.40 -7.66 4.86
CA GLU A 188 25.80 -7.61 4.51
C GLU A 188 26.60 -6.62 5.38
N LEU A 189 26.00 -5.48 5.76
CA LEU A 189 26.60 -4.53 6.70
C LEU A 189 26.82 -5.21 8.06
N GLU A 190 25.82 -5.89 8.60
CA GLU A 190 25.93 -6.62 9.88
C GLU A 190 26.96 -7.75 9.80
N ARG A 191 26.99 -8.49 8.70
CA ARG A 191 27.94 -9.60 8.48
C ARG A 191 29.39 -9.09 8.44
N ARG A 192 29.64 -7.93 7.79
CA ARG A 192 30.98 -7.34 7.71
C ARG A 192 31.40 -6.61 8.98
N ARG A 193 30.41 -6.02 9.68
CA ARG A 193 30.61 -5.23 10.90
C ARG A 193 29.60 -5.64 11.96
N PRO A 194 29.81 -6.77 12.66
CA PRO A 194 28.86 -7.24 13.67
C PRO A 194 28.52 -6.17 14.72
N GLY A 195 27.23 -6.00 14.99
CA GLY A 195 26.70 -4.96 15.87
C GLY A 195 26.38 -3.63 15.17
N SER A 196 26.52 -3.55 13.84
CA SER A 196 26.16 -2.35 13.07
C SER A 196 24.65 -2.20 12.85
N VAL A 197 23.86 -3.28 13.04
CA VAL A 197 22.38 -3.24 12.89
C VAL A 197 21.76 -3.65 14.23
N PRO A 198 21.58 -2.71 15.19
CA PRO A 198 21.18 -3.04 16.55
C PRO A 198 19.68 -3.28 16.70
N GLY A 199 19.18 -4.37 16.10
CA GLY A 199 17.77 -4.72 16.11
C GLY A 199 17.42 -5.80 15.11
N ARG A 200 16.13 -5.98 14.87
CA ARG A 200 15.58 -6.95 13.93
C ARG A 200 15.11 -6.28 12.65
N VAL A 201 15.57 -6.80 11.53
CA VAL A 201 15.12 -6.40 10.19
C VAL A 201 14.31 -7.54 9.60
N VAL A 202 13.12 -7.25 9.11
CA VAL A 202 12.21 -8.21 8.49
C VAL A 202 11.97 -7.79 7.05
N LEU A 203 12.25 -8.66 6.09
CA LEU A 203 11.74 -8.56 4.73
C LEU A 203 10.42 -9.29 4.66
N GLN A 204 9.38 -8.60 4.19
CA GLN A 204 8.07 -9.18 3.99
C GLN A 204 7.60 -8.88 2.57
N THR A 205 7.43 -9.91 1.75
CA THR A 205 6.78 -9.71 0.46
C THR A 205 5.27 -9.64 0.62
N THR A 206 4.66 -8.75 -0.14
CA THR A 206 3.24 -8.43 -0.08
C THR A 206 2.63 -8.51 -1.47
N PRO A 207 2.28 -9.74 -1.93
CA PRO A 207 1.71 -9.98 -3.25
C PRO A 207 0.30 -9.40 -3.41
N ALA A 208 -0.21 -9.38 -4.64
CA ALA A 208 -1.61 -9.11 -4.98
C ALA A 208 -2.12 -7.70 -4.57
N GLU A 209 -1.29 -6.66 -4.64
CA GLU A 209 -1.68 -5.27 -4.40
C GLU A 209 -2.69 -4.80 -5.44
N GLU A 210 -2.46 -5.08 -6.72
CA GLU A 210 -3.24 -4.59 -7.86
C GLU A 210 -4.66 -5.15 -7.95
N CYS A 211 -4.92 -6.30 -7.37
CA CYS A 211 -6.22 -6.97 -7.49
C CYS A 211 -6.97 -7.16 -6.18
N SER A 212 -6.28 -6.98 -5.04
CA SER A 212 -6.84 -7.29 -3.73
C SER A 212 -6.09 -6.50 -2.65
N THR A 213 -6.68 -6.39 -1.48
CA THR A 213 -6.03 -5.80 -0.30
C THR A 213 -5.25 -6.87 0.45
N ALA A 214 -4.21 -7.43 -0.20
CA ALA A 214 -3.48 -8.56 0.37
C ALA A 214 -2.75 -8.21 1.66
N LYS A 215 -2.26 -6.97 1.82
CA LYS A 215 -1.64 -6.51 3.07
C LYS A 215 -2.62 -6.56 4.24
N GLU A 216 -3.93 -6.35 4.02
CA GLU A 216 -4.94 -6.57 5.06
C GLU A 216 -5.01 -8.02 5.48
N VAL A 217 -5.09 -8.94 4.51
CA VAL A 217 -5.14 -10.38 4.77
C VAL A 217 -3.91 -10.85 5.54
N LEU A 218 -2.72 -10.35 5.14
CA LEU A 218 -1.46 -10.67 5.80
C LEU A 218 -1.39 -10.07 7.21
N ALA A 219 -1.85 -8.82 7.40
CA ALA A 219 -1.86 -8.14 8.69
C ALA A 219 -2.77 -8.84 9.71
N VAL A 220 -3.99 -9.22 9.33
CA VAL A 220 -4.92 -9.99 10.17
C VAL A 220 -4.33 -11.35 10.55
N ARG A 221 -3.45 -11.91 9.73
CA ARG A 221 -2.79 -13.20 9.99
C ARG A 221 -1.43 -13.06 10.69
N GLY A 222 -1.11 -11.87 11.24
CA GLY A 222 0.05 -11.65 12.10
C GLY A 222 1.31 -11.15 11.38
N MET A 223 1.23 -10.66 10.14
CA MET A 223 2.39 -10.11 9.41
C MET A 223 3.10 -8.99 10.19
N LEU A 224 2.33 -8.20 10.93
CA LEU A 224 2.85 -7.05 11.68
C LEU A 224 3.17 -7.36 13.15
N ASP A 225 3.02 -8.61 13.60
CA ASP A 225 3.25 -8.99 15.00
C ASP A 225 4.72 -8.78 15.39
N GLY A 226 4.93 -7.97 16.42
CA GLY A 226 6.24 -7.62 16.91
C GLY A 226 7.07 -6.74 15.95
N ILE A 227 6.44 -6.05 15.02
CA ILE A 227 7.04 -5.04 14.15
C ILE A 227 6.66 -3.65 14.68
N ASP A 228 7.67 -2.76 14.83
CA ASP A 228 7.46 -1.42 15.38
C ASP A 228 7.23 -0.36 14.30
N ALA A 229 7.77 -0.56 13.08
CA ALA A 229 7.62 0.33 11.95
C ALA A 229 7.76 -0.43 10.63
N ALA A 230 7.20 0.10 9.53
CA ALA A 230 7.33 -0.45 8.20
C ALA A 230 7.76 0.61 7.17
N VAL A 231 8.59 0.21 6.22
CA VAL A 231 9.04 1.05 5.12
C VAL A 231 8.82 0.35 3.78
N GLN A 232 8.31 1.11 2.84
CA GLN A 232 8.10 0.71 1.45
C GLN A 232 8.23 1.95 0.58
N THR A 233 8.67 1.85 -0.66
CA THR A 233 8.64 2.94 -1.65
C THR A 233 7.85 2.49 -2.85
N HIS A 234 7.27 3.44 -3.60
CA HIS A 234 6.52 3.12 -4.82
C HIS A 234 7.14 3.82 -6.04
N SER A 235 7.19 3.13 -7.16
CA SER A 235 7.65 3.69 -8.43
C SER A 235 6.68 4.75 -8.94
N TYR A 236 7.21 5.85 -9.47
CA TYR A 236 6.40 6.97 -9.95
C TYR A 236 7.11 7.78 -11.01
N SER A 237 6.47 8.87 -11.47
CA SER A 237 7.05 9.82 -12.43
C SER A 237 7.78 10.99 -11.76
N TYR A 238 7.79 11.04 -10.43
CA TYR A 238 8.47 12.04 -9.61
C TYR A 238 9.08 11.40 -8.38
N ASP A 239 10.17 11.97 -7.89
CA ASP A 239 10.61 11.75 -6.51
C ASP A 239 9.73 12.62 -5.60
N LEU A 240 8.92 12.02 -4.73
CA LEU A 240 8.04 12.71 -3.79
C LEU A 240 8.20 12.16 -2.38
N THR A 241 8.13 13.03 -1.40
CA THR A 241 8.10 12.63 0.00
C THR A 241 6.85 11.87 0.36
N HIS A 242 5.74 12.23 -0.26
CA HIS A 242 4.42 11.69 -0.03
C HIS A 242 3.47 12.11 -1.16
N GLN A 243 2.54 11.23 -1.52
CA GLN A 243 1.36 11.52 -2.32
C GLN A 243 0.11 11.10 -1.53
N THR A 244 -1.02 11.70 -1.84
CA THR A 244 -2.30 11.29 -1.25
C THR A 244 -2.71 9.93 -1.83
N TRP A 245 -2.88 8.94 -0.94
CA TRP A 245 -3.43 7.64 -1.24
C TRP A 245 -4.80 7.51 -0.58
N LEU A 246 -5.82 7.30 -1.39
CA LEU A 246 -7.21 7.23 -0.92
C LEU A 246 -7.51 5.85 -0.34
N GLY A 247 -8.25 5.84 0.75
CA GLY A 247 -8.92 4.62 1.18
C GLY A 247 -10.04 4.24 0.21
N VAL A 248 -10.32 2.94 0.12
CA VAL A 248 -11.32 2.38 -0.79
C VAL A 248 -12.24 1.41 -0.05
N ARG A 249 -13.55 1.61 -0.19
CA ARG A 249 -14.56 0.63 0.19
C ARG A 249 -15.19 0.03 -1.06
N ARG A 250 -15.10 -1.30 -1.20
CA ARG A 250 -15.73 -2.07 -2.27
C ARG A 250 -17.09 -2.54 -1.78
N ILE A 251 -18.16 -2.29 -2.54
CA ILE A 251 -19.54 -2.64 -2.17
C ILE A 251 -20.19 -3.32 -3.38
N ARG A 252 -20.86 -4.43 -3.12
CA ARG A 252 -21.81 -5.04 -4.07
C ARG A 252 -23.21 -4.87 -3.49
N ALA A 253 -24.13 -4.34 -4.30
CA ALA A 253 -25.53 -4.19 -3.94
C ALA A 253 -26.37 -5.09 -4.86
N ILE A 254 -27.10 -6.01 -4.25
CA ILE A 254 -27.96 -6.98 -4.95
C ILE A 254 -29.40 -6.61 -4.64
N PHE A 255 -30.14 -6.20 -5.69
CA PHE A 255 -31.56 -5.94 -5.61
C PHE A 255 -32.34 -7.18 -6.04
N THR A 256 -33.33 -7.57 -5.23
CA THR A 256 -34.23 -8.71 -5.52
C THR A 256 -35.63 -8.18 -5.76
N GLY A 257 -36.14 -8.38 -6.95
CA GLY A 257 -37.47 -7.97 -7.39
C GLY A 257 -38.45 -9.13 -7.46
N VAL A 258 -39.56 -8.89 -8.17
CA VAL A 258 -40.58 -9.89 -8.50
C VAL A 258 -40.78 -9.88 -10.03
N PRO A 259 -40.50 -11.00 -10.73
CA PRO A 259 -40.66 -11.05 -12.17
C PRO A 259 -42.13 -10.98 -12.58
N ALA A 260 -42.39 -10.39 -13.74
CA ALA A 260 -43.72 -10.35 -14.36
C ALA A 260 -43.57 -10.19 -15.88
N HIS A 261 -44.63 -10.57 -16.61
CA HIS A 261 -44.69 -10.30 -18.04
C HIS A 261 -44.85 -8.80 -18.28
N ALA A 262 -43.84 -8.15 -18.90
CA ALA A 262 -43.74 -6.71 -19.00
C ALA A 262 -44.90 -6.04 -19.79
N ALA A 263 -45.59 -6.77 -20.67
CA ALA A 263 -46.73 -6.25 -21.43
C ALA A 263 -48.08 -6.64 -20.84
N SER A 264 -48.26 -7.86 -20.27
CA SER A 264 -49.58 -8.32 -19.85
C SER A 264 -49.92 -7.99 -18.41
N GLN A 265 -48.94 -8.07 -17.50
CA GLN A 265 -49.16 -7.85 -16.07
C GLN A 265 -47.98 -7.14 -15.39
N PRO A 266 -47.48 -5.99 -15.93
CA PRO A 266 -46.32 -5.29 -15.34
C PRO A 266 -46.58 -4.84 -13.90
N PHE A 267 -47.84 -4.57 -13.54
CA PHE A 267 -48.23 -4.15 -12.20
C PHE A 267 -48.03 -5.23 -11.10
N MET A 268 -47.82 -6.47 -11.49
CA MET A 268 -47.49 -7.57 -10.57
C MET A 268 -46.01 -7.66 -10.28
N GLY A 269 -45.16 -6.98 -11.08
CA GLY A 269 -43.69 -6.98 -10.92
C GLY A 269 -43.18 -6.02 -9.88
N ARG A 270 -41.96 -6.29 -9.44
CA ARG A 270 -41.07 -5.33 -8.74
C ARG A 270 -39.72 -5.37 -9.47
N ASN A 271 -39.40 -4.28 -10.15
CA ASN A 271 -38.28 -4.24 -11.06
C ASN A 271 -36.96 -3.98 -10.32
N ALA A 272 -36.10 -4.98 -10.25
CA ALA A 272 -34.79 -4.84 -9.63
C ALA A 272 -33.87 -3.86 -10.39
N LEU A 273 -34.01 -3.75 -11.73
CA LEU A 273 -33.24 -2.82 -12.54
C LEU A 273 -33.66 -1.35 -12.30
N ASP A 274 -34.93 -1.10 -11.98
CA ASP A 274 -35.38 0.26 -11.58
C ASP A 274 -34.70 0.69 -10.27
N ALA A 275 -34.52 -0.22 -9.30
CA ALA A 275 -33.79 0.06 -8.08
C ALA A 275 -32.32 0.42 -8.37
N ALA A 276 -31.67 -0.35 -9.23
CA ALA A 276 -30.30 -0.05 -9.67
C ALA A 276 -30.21 1.32 -10.38
N THR A 277 -31.19 1.64 -11.25
CA THR A 277 -31.25 2.92 -11.95
C THR A 277 -31.41 4.10 -10.99
N LEU A 278 -32.28 3.97 -9.99
CA LEU A 278 -32.47 4.99 -8.93
C LEU A 278 -31.22 5.13 -8.08
N ALA A 279 -30.56 4.03 -7.72
CA ALA A 279 -29.29 4.07 -6.97
C ALA A 279 -28.20 4.82 -7.76
N LEU A 280 -28.00 4.49 -9.03
CA LEU A 280 -27.03 5.18 -9.89
C LEU A 280 -27.35 6.69 -10.05
N THR A 281 -28.63 7.02 -10.15
CA THR A 281 -29.10 8.42 -10.18
C THR A 281 -28.80 9.10 -8.83
N GLY A 282 -29.11 8.42 -7.71
CA GLY A 282 -28.83 8.91 -6.36
C GLY A 282 -27.35 9.15 -6.12
N PHE A 283 -26.46 8.27 -6.60
CA PHE A 283 -24.99 8.51 -6.57
C PHE A 283 -24.60 9.74 -7.38
N GLY A 284 -25.25 9.99 -8.53
CA GLY A 284 -25.04 11.22 -9.30
C GLY A 284 -25.40 12.50 -8.51
N LEU A 285 -26.48 12.46 -7.74
CA LEU A 285 -26.87 13.56 -6.85
C LEU A 285 -25.95 13.68 -5.64
N LEU A 286 -25.59 12.57 -5.01
CA LEU A 286 -24.67 12.53 -3.85
C LEU A 286 -23.32 13.17 -4.17
N ARG A 287 -22.79 12.98 -5.40
CA ARG A 287 -21.51 13.58 -5.85
C ARG A 287 -21.45 15.10 -5.74
N GLN A 288 -22.59 15.80 -5.62
CA GLN A 288 -22.62 17.25 -5.44
C GLN A 288 -22.25 17.68 -4.00
N GLN A 289 -22.34 16.77 -3.02
CA GLN A 289 -22.14 17.04 -1.60
C GLN A 289 -21.08 16.13 -0.96
N ILE A 290 -20.12 15.60 -1.72
CA ILE A 290 -18.95 14.89 -1.22
C ILE A 290 -17.70 15.77 -1.34
N LEU A 291 -16.62 15.37 -0.68
CA LEU A 291 -15.36 16.11 -0.74
C LEU A 291 -14.80 16.13 -2.19
N PRO A 292 -14.06 17.18 -2.61
CA PRO A 292 -13.46 17.23 -3.93
C PRO A 292 -12.54 16.05 -4.27
N MET A 293 -11.94 15.44 -3.23
CA MET A 293 -11.07 14.27 -3.38
C MET A 293 -11.83 12.96 -3.40
N ASP A 294 -13.07 12.91 -2.92
CA ASP A 294 -13.87 11.69 -2.91
C ASP A 294 -14.17 11.21 -4.33
N ARG A 295 -14.23 9.89 -4.47
CA ARG A 295 -14.62 9.26 -5.74
C ARG A 295 -15.67 8.20 -5.47
N LEU A 296 -16.69 8.19 -6.31
CA LEU A 296 -17.75 7.20 -6.28
C LEU A 296 -18.02 6.70 -7.70
N HIS A 297 -17.64 5.47 -7.97
CA HIS A 297 -17.83 4.81 -9.27
C HIS A 297 -18.63 3.53 -9.12
N ALA A 298 -19.55 3.28 -10.04
CA ALA A 298 -20.39 2.09 -10.02
C ALA A 298 -20.63 1.58 -11.43
N ILE A 299 -20.81 0.25 -11.53
CA ILE A 299 -21.25 -0.43 -12.75
C ILE A 299 -22.42 -1.36 -12.40
N VAL A 300 -23.28 -1.63 -13.38
CA VAL A 300 -24.27 -2.72 -13.32
C VAL A 300 -23.56 -3.99 -13.79
N VAL A 301 -23.45 -4.98 -12.91
CA VAL A 301 -22.83 -6.29 -13.20
C VAL A 301 -23.86 -7.25 -13.81
N ASP A 302 -25.10 -7.18 -13.32
CA ASP A 302 -26.24 -7.96 -13.78
C ASP A 302 -27.46 -7.03 -13.86
N GLY A 303 -28.14 -7.00 -15.01
CA GLY A 303 -29.28 -6.10 -15.28
C GLY A 303 -30.54 -6.82 -15.76
N GLY A 304 -30.58 -8.15 -15.70
CA GLY A 304 -31.67 -9.00 -16.21
C GLY A 304 -31.40 -9.50 -17.64
N ASP A 305 -32.18 -10.50 -18.08
CA ASP A 305 -31.90 -11.29 -19.30
C ASP A 305 -32.59 -10.75 -20.56
N VAL A 306 -33.88 -10.41 -20.46
CA VAL A 306 -34.70 -10.07 -21.62
C VAL A 306 -35.72 -8.94 -21.32
N PRO A 307 -36.02 -8.05 -22.28
CA PRO A 307 -36.82 -6.85 -22.01
C PRO A 307 -38.34 -7.13 -21.84
N ASN A 308 -38.82 -8.32 -22.14
CA ASN A 308 -40.23 -8.72 -21.99
C ASN A 308 -40.54 -9.36 -20.63
N ILE A 309 -39.55 -9.50 -19.75
CA ILE A 309 -39.70 -9.93 -18.37
C ILE A 309 -39.15 -8.84 -17.45
N VAL A 310 -39.92 -8.44 -16.42
CA VAL A 310 -39.46 -7.55 -15.37
C VAL A 310 -38.30 -8.23 -14.63
N PRO A 311 -37.11 -7.61 -14.57
CA PRO A 311 -35.94 -8.20 -13.90
C PRO A 311 -36.17 -8.48 -12.40
N GLU A 312 -35.95 -9.76 -12.03
CA GLU A 312 -36.08 -10.21 -10.63
C GLU A 312 -34.79 -10.05 -9.83
N ARG A 313 -33.64 -9.85 -10.52
CA ARG A 313 -32.35 -9.64 -9.89
C ARG A 313 -31.56 -8.59 -10.66
N THR A 314 -30.88 -7.72 -9.92
CA THR A 314 -29.91 -6.78 -10.47
C THR A 314 -28.79 -6.60 -9.48
N GLU A 315 -27.55 -6.53 -9.97
CA GLU A 315 -26.36 -6.34 -9.16
C GLU A 315 -25.56 -5.12 -9.60
N ILE A 316 -25.21 -4.28 -8.63
CA ILE A 316 -24.28 -3.17 -8.81
C ILE A 316 -22.98 -3.50 -8.07
N SER A 317 -21.84 -3.27 -8.72
CA SER A 317 -20.53 -3.18 -8.08
C SER A 317 -20.10 -1.72 -8.04
N LEU A 318 -19.64 -1.26 -6.86
CA LEU A 318 -19.23 0.13 -6.67
C LEU A 318 -17.99 0.26 -5.79
N LEU A 319 -17.27 1.36 -6.00
CA LEU A 319 -16.11 1.81 -5.21
C LEU A 319 -16.40 3.18 -4.64
N ALA A 320 -16.34 3.30 -3.32
CA ALA A 320 -16.29 4.58 -2.61
C ALA A 320 -14.86 4.84 -2.15
N ARG A 321 -14.31 6.02 -2.44
CA ARG A 321 -12.93 6.40 -2.10
C ARG A 321 -12.91 7.74 -1.40
N SER A 322 -12.11 7.85 -0.32
CA SER A 322 -11.91 9.11 0.41
C SER A 322 -10.50 9.21 0.99
N LYS A 323 -10.08 10.44 1.32
CA LYS A 323 -8.73 10.76 1.79
C LYS A 323 -8.50 10.38 3.25
N TYR A 324 -9.53 10.40 4.08
CA TYR A 324 -9.44 10.14 5.52
C TYR A 324 -10.33 8.98 5.93
N PRO A 325 -9.95 8.20 6.96
CA PRO A 325 -10.75 7.07 7.42
C PRO A 325 -12.19 7.50 7.78
N GLU A 326 -12.34 8.55 8.57
CA GLU A 326 -13.63 9.05 9.03
C GLU A 326 -14.52 9.58 7.90
N THR A 327 -13.94 10.23 6.88
CA THR A 327 -14.69 10.70 5.71
C THR A 327 -15.05 9.57 4.76
N LEU A 328 -14.23 8.51 4.72
CA LEU A 328 -14.57 7.29 3.99
C LEU A 328 -15.76 6.59 4.64
N LYS A 329 -15.78 6.49 5.97
CA LYS A 329 -16.90 5.91 6.73
C LYS A 329 -18.21 6.69 6.50
N ASP A 330 -18.18 8.03 6.59
CA ASP A 330 -19.33 8.89 6.28
C ASP A 330 -19.83 8.70 4.85
N LEU A 331 -18.92 8.69 3.87
CA LEU A 331 -19.26 8.47 2.47
C LEU A 331 -19.96 7.13 2.25
N VAL A 332 -19.43 6.06 2.86
CA VAL A 332 -20.01 4.70 2.77
C VAL A 332 -21.42 4.68 3.36
N ALA A 333 -21.64 5.23 4.55
CA ALA A 333 -22.95 5.30 5.16
C ALA A 333 -23.98 6.00 4.26
N ARG A 334 -23.61 7.12 3.66
CA ARG A 334 -24.46 7.87 2.71
C ARG A 334 -24.71 7.11 1.42
N VAL A 335 -23.76 6.33 0.93
CA VAL A 335 -23.93 5.43 -0.22
C VAL A 335 -24.95 4.33 0.12
N GLU A 336 -24.86 3.74 1.30
CA GLU A 336 -25.81 2.73 1.74
C GLU A 336 -27.22 3.28 1.90
N ASP A 337 -27.38 4.52 2.36
CA ASP A 337 -28.67 5.19 2.45
C ASP A 337 -29.32 5.41 1.07
N VAL A 338 -28.52 5.74 0.06
CA VAL A 338 -28.98 5.80 -1.34
C VAL A 338 -29.48 4.44 -1.81
N LEU A 339 -28.74 3.37 -1.53
CA LEU A 339 -29.14 1.98 -1.88
C LEU A 339 -30.45 1.58 -1.19
N ARG A 340 -30.57 1.83 0.12
CA ARG A 340 -31.78 1.57 0.91
C ARG A 340 -32.97 2.37 0.38
N GLY A 341 -32.76 3.65 0.04
CA GLY A 341 -33.77 4.52 -0.54
C GLY A 341 -34.27 3.99 -1.88
N ALA A 342 -33.38 3.55 -2.77
CA ALA A 342 -33.73 2.97 -4.06
C ALA A 342 -34.58 1.69 -3.91
N ALA A 343 -34.20 0.80 -3.01
CA ALA A 343 -34.95 -0.42 -2.73
C ALA A 343 -36.35 -0.11 -2.19
N LEU A 344 -36.45 0.85 -1.24
CA LEU A 344 -37.73 1.28 -0.66
C LEU A 344 -38.67 1.86 -1.75
N MET A 345 -38.16 2.72 -2.63
CA MET A 345 -38.94 3.35 -3.70
C MET A 345 -39.49 2.35 -4.72
N THR A 346 -38.79 1.26 -4.97
CA THR A 346 -39.17 0.24 -5.97
C THR A 346 -39.90 -0.96 -5.36
N GLY A 347 -39.91 -1.07 -4.03
CA GLY A 347 -40.47 -2.21 -3.31
C GLY A 347 -39.67 -3.50 -3.52
N THR A 348 -38.36 -3.39 -3.81
CA THR A 348 -37.42 -4.52 -3.96
C THR A 348 -36.75 -4.87 -2.65
N GLY A 349 -36.23 -6.10 -2.52
CA GLY A 349 -35.25 -6.45 -1.50
C GLY A 349 -33.89 -5.85 -1.82
N LEU A 350 -33.04 -5.72 -0.81
CA LEU A 350 -31.65 -5.24 -0.94
C LEU A 350 -30.75 -6.09 -0.04
N GLU A 351 -29.68 -6.59 -0.63
CA GLU A 351 -28.53 -7.14 0.08
C GLU A 351 -27.31 -6.27 -0.23
N ILE A 352 -26.61 -5.78 0.81
CA ILE A 352 -25.36 -5.06 0.67
C ILE A 352 -24.24 -6.02 1.10
N VAL A 353 -23.38 -6.37 0.15
CA VAL A 353 -22.23 -7.26 0.39
C VAL A 353 -20.97 -6.42 0.42
N THR A 354 -20.31 -6.42 1.55
CA THR A 354 -19.00 -5.80 1.75
C THR A 354 -18.00 -6.88 2.11
N SER A 355 -16.81 -6.82 1.52
CA SER A 355 -15.72 -7.72 1.90
C SER A 355 -14.78 -6.99 2.85
N GLU A 356 -14.53 -7.57 4.00
CA GLU A 356 -13.61 -7.04 5.01
C GLU A 356 -12.16 -7.03 4.48
N THR A 357 -11.81 -8.02 3.66
CA THR A 357 -10.46 -8.18 3.10
C THR A 357 -10.21 -7.39 1.82
N THR A 358 -11.16 -6.59 1.34
CA THR A 358 -11.02 -5.79 0.11
C THR A 358 -11.12 -4.29 0.35
N ASN A 359 -10.92 -3.84 1.58
CA ASN A 359 -10.97 -2.43 1.95
C ASN A 359 -9.57 -1.89 2.16
N GLU A 360 -9.27 -0.82 1.46
CA GLU A 360 -8.00 -0.10 1.62
C GLU A 360 -8.22 1.08 2.56
N MET A 361 -7.39 1.18 3.58
CA MET A 361 -7.33 2.37 4.43
C MET A 361 -6.50 3.45 3.74
N PRO A 362 -6.78 4.75 3.94
CA PRO A 362 -5.91 5.80 3.44
C PRO A 362 -4.52 5.70 4.08
N VAL A 363 -3.47 5.99 3.30
CA VAL A 363 -2.09 5.98 3.83
C VAL A 363 -1.89 7.12 4.82
N ARG A 364 -1.40 6.77 5.99
CA ARG A 364 -0.96 7.71 7.03
C ARG A 364 0.57 7.73 7.05
N THR A 365 1.16 8.77 6.45
CA THR A 365 2.61 8.90 6.34
C THR A 365 3.23 9.42 7.62
N ASN A 366 4.29 8.75 8.11
CA ASN A 366 5.04 9.18 9.30
C ASN A 366 6.08 10.26 8.93
N GLY A 367 5.99 11.42 9.58
CA GLY A 367 6.84 12.58 9.29
C GLY A 367 8.33 12.36 9.57
N PRO A 368 8.74 11.87 10.74
CA PRO A 368 10.14 11.55 11.04
C PRO A 368 10.76 10.56 10.04
N LEU A 369 10.12 9.43 9.76
CA LEU A 369 10.60 8.45 8.76
C LEU A 369 10.75 9.09 7.37
N THR A 370 9.82 9.97 6.98
CA THR A 370 9.89 10.71 5.71
C THR A 370 11.13 11.61 5.66
N ARG A 371 11.49 12.29 6.76
CA ARG A 371 12.71 13.11 6.80
C ARG A 371 13.99 12.28 6.66
N ALA A 372 14.01 11.08 7.22
CA ALA A 372 15.11 10.13 7.02
C ALA A 372 15.23 9.70 5.55
N TRP A 373 14.08 9.39 4.91
CA TRP A 373 14.03 9.11 3.48
C TRP A 373 14.57 10.26 2.63
N VAL A 374 14.18 11.51 2.91
CA VAL A 374 14.68 12.70 2.17
C VAL A 374 16.19 12.81 2.28
N ARG A 375 16.76 12.62 3.48
CA ARG A 375 18.21 12.63 3.65
C ARG A 375 18.90 11.57 2.81
N SER A 376 18.43 10.31 2.90
CA SER A 376 19.04 9.20 2.18
C SER A 376 18.99 9.39 0.66
N GLN A 377 17.88 9.96 0.13
CA GLN A 377 17.75 10.22 -1.30
C GLN A 377 18.69 11.36 -1.76
N ARG A 378 18.91 12.38 -0.94
CA ARG A 378 19.88 13.42 -1.24
C ARG A 378 21.32 12.90 -1.24
N GLU A 379 21.65 11.94 -0.40
CA GLU A 379 22.95 11.24 -0.41
C GLU A 379 23.14 10.44 -1.72
N ARG A 380 22.05 10.10 -2.43
CA ARG A 380 22.05 9.49 -3.77
C ARG A 380 21.90 10.48 -4.93
N GLY A 381 21.90 11.79 -4.64
CA GLY A 381 21.76 12.83 -5.66
C GLY A 381 20.33 13.07 -6.14
N ARG A 382 19.31 12.48 -5.49
CA ARG A 382 17.89 12.75 -5.71
C ARG A 382 17.42 13.83 -4.73
N ASP A 383 16.45 14.64 -5.12
CA ASP A 383 15.85 15.66 -4.24
C ASP A 383 14.33 15.51 -4.24
N PRO A 384 13.78 14.70 -3.33
CA PRO A 384 12.35 14.45 -3.27
C PRO A 384 11.57 15.75 -3.06
N LEU A 385 10.54 15.95 -3.87
CA LEU A 385 9.66 17.11 -3.77
C LEU A 385 8.75 16.99 -2.55
N PRO A 386 8.44 18.10 -1.88
CA PRO A 386 7.48 18.12 -0.78
C PRO A 386 6.08 17.68 -1.22
N ALA A 387 5.30 17.17 -0.27
CA ALA A 387 3.88 16.92 -0.47
C ALA A 387 3.14 18.17 -0.99
N GLY A 388 2.16 18.00 -1.87
CA GLY A 388 1.36 19.06 -2.45
C GLY A 388 1.98 19.77 -3.67
N VAL A 389 3.24 19.49 -4.03
CA VAL A 389 3.83 19.98 -5.30
C VAL A 389 3.12 19.34 -6.48
N VAL A 390 2.99 18.01 -6.50
CA VAL A 390 2.07 17.31 -7.40
C VAL A 390 0.65 17.44 -6.84
N THR A 391 -0.33 17.70 -7.69
CA THR A 391 -1.70 17.89 -7.23
C THR A 391 -2.27 16.65 -6.58
N GLU A 392 -2.92 16.80 -5.43
CA GLU A 392 -3.66 15.72 -4.77
C GLU A 392 -4.86 15.20 -5.58
N THR A 393 -5.29 15.94 -6.63
CA THR A 393 -6.37 15.50 -7.53
C THR A 393 -5.99 14.22 -8.28
N ILE A 394 -4.69 13.98 -8.49
CA ILE A 394 -4.15 12.74 -9.05
C ILE A 394 -3.81 11.82 -7.88
N ALA A 395 -4.83 11.25 -7.26
CA ALA A 395 -4.69 10.30 -6.16
C ALA A 395 -5.07 8.89 -6.62
N ALA A 396 -4.37 7.89 -6.10
CA ALA A 396 -4.64 6.47 -6.29
C ALA A 396 -5.00 5.81 -4.94
N GLY A 397 -5.23 4.51 -4.91
CA GLY A 397 -5.30 3.68 -3.71
C GLY A 397 -4.05 2.83 -3.59
N THR A 398 -3.75 2.35 -2.41
CA THR A 398 -2.80 1.29 -2.11
C THR A 398 -3.15 0.63 -0.78
N ASP A 399 -2.94 -0.66 -0.67
CA ASP A 399 -3.18 -1.40 0.57
C ASP A 399 -2.10 -1.19 1.64
N PHE A 400 -1.03 -0.41 1.35
CA PHE A 400 -0.09 0.08 2.37
C PHE A 400 -0.80 0.93 3.45
N GLY A 401 -1.95 1.52 3.12
CA GLY A 401 -2.81 2.19 4.09
C GLY A 401 -3.15 1.30 5.28
N ASN A 402 -3.43 0.02 5.05
CA ASN A 402 -3.76 -0.97 6.07
C ASN A 402 -2.58 -1.31 7.01
N VAL A 403 -1.35 -1.11 6.55
CA VAL A 403 -0.14 -1.17 7.38
C VAL A 403 0.03 0.11 8.17
N SER A 404 -0.05 1.27 7.50
CA SER A 404 0.28 2.58 8.08
C SER A 404 -0.71 3.08 9.13
N VAL A 405 -1.91 2.49 9.20
CA VAL A 405 -2.88 2.77 10.29
C VAL A 405 -2.71 1.84 11.49
N ARG A 406 -1.89 0.79 11.40
CA ARG A 406 -1.59 -0.16 12.49
C ARG A 406 -0.26 0.12 13.16
N ILE A 407 0.76 0.47 12.36
CA ILE A 407 2.11 0.82 12.83
C ILE A 407 2.65 2.03 12.05
N PRO A 408 3.61 2.78 12.60
CA PRO A 408 4.27 3.86 11.87
C PRO A 408 4.86 3.37 10.54
N GLY A 409 4.65 4.12 9.45
CA GLY A 409 5.21 3.71 8.16
C GLY A 409 5.33 4.85 7.16
N ILE A 410 6.08 4.59 6.08
CA ILE A 410 6.22 5.48 4.93
C ILE A 410 6.07 4.72 3.61
N HIS A 411 5.51 5.41 2.65
CA HIS A 411 5.36 4.96 1.26
C HIS A 411 5.70 6.11 0.29
N PRO A 412 6.96 6.61 0.32
CA PRO A 412 7.40 7.66 -0.56
C PRO A 412 7.48 7.18 -2.01
N LEU A 413 7.55 8.13 -2.94
CA LEU A 413 7.57 7.85 -4.35
C LEU A 413 8.96 8.08 -4.93
N ILE A 414 9.44 7.13 -5.73
CA ILE A 414 10.73 7.21 -6.41
C ILE A 414 10.53 7.28 -7.93
N LYS A 415 11.22 8.23 -8.56
CA LYS A 415 11.09 8.46 -9.99
C LYS A 415 11.72 7.33 -10.80
N VAL A 416 10.90 6.73 -11.68
CA VAL A 416 11.30 5.74 -12.69
C VAL A 416 11.01 6.20 -14.12
N ALA A 417 10.09 7.14 -14.32
CA ALA A 417 9.61 7.60 -15.62
C ALA A 417 9.62 9.14 -15.72
N ASP A 418 9.40 9.66 -16.91
CA ASP A 418 9.19 11.09 -17.11
C ASP A 418 7.85 11.56 -16.54
N SER A 419 7.76 12.85 -16.24
CA SER A 419 6.68 13.46 -15.44
C SER A 419 5.29 13.40 -16.06
N ASP A 420 5.17 13.07 -17.34
CA ASP A 420 3.92 12.93 -18.08
C ASP A 420 3.46 11.46 -18.22
N VAL A 421 4.26 10.51 -17.78
CA VAL A 421 3.92 9.10 -17.81
C VAL A 421 3.04 8.75 -16.60
N ALA A 422 1.85 8.23 -16.87
CA ALA A 422 0.91 7.80 -15.82
C ALA A 422 1.15 6.34 -15.40
N LEU A 423 0.79 6.02 -14.17
CA LEU A 423 0.69 4.62 -13.70
C LEU A 423 -0.34 3.85 -14.56
N HIS A 424 -0.26 2.54 -14.56
CA HIS A 424 -1.12 1.61 -15.30
C HIS A 424 -1.05 1.79 -16.83
N THR A 425 0.10 2.24 -17.33
CA THR A 425 0.37 2.38 -18.76
C THR A 425 1.52 1.48 -19.21
N ARG A 426 1.58 1.19 -20.50
CA ARG A 426 2.70 0.45 -21.10
C ARG A 426 3.99 1.26 -21.09
N GLU A 427 3.88 2.58 -21.13
CA GLU A 427 4.98 3.52 -21.01
C GLU A 427 5.63 3.43 -19.62
N MET A 428 4.81 3.33 -18.55
CA MET A 428 5.33 3.12 -17.20
C MET A 428 5.98 1.75 -17.06
N ALA A 429 5.36 0.69 -17.61
CA ALA A 429 5.97 -0.64 -17.61
C ALA A 429 7.33 -0.66 -18.34
N ALA A 430 7.43 0.00 -19.49
CA ALA A 430 8.70 0.13 -20.21
C ALA A 430 9.74 0.95 -19.42
N ALA A 431 9.33 1.99 -18.71
CA ALA A 431 10.22 2.80 -17.87
C ALA A 431 10.74 2.00 -16.66
N ALA A 432 9.91 1.15 -16.08
CA ALA A 432 10.28 0.30 -14.94
C ALA A 432 11.36 -0.75 -15.29
N GLY A 433 11.47 -1.17 -16.56
CA GLY A 433 12.55 -2.04 -17.08
C GLY A 433 13.71 -1.27 -17.74
N SER A 434 13.80 0.06 -17.57
CA SER A 434 14.82 0.91 -18.21
C SER A 434 15.95 1.28 -17.23
N PRO A 435 17.04 1.90 -17.72
CA PRO A 435 18.11 2.40 -16.84
C PRO A 435 17.62 3.37 -15.74
N SER A 436 16.47 4.06 -15.94
CA SER A 436 15.85 4.86 -14.89
C SER A 436 15.23 3.99 -13.80
N GLY A 437 14.61 2.86 -14.16
CA GLY A 437 14.16 1.83 -13.23
C GLY A 437 15.31 1.20 -12.45
N ASP A 438 16.43 0.90 -13.12
CA ASP A 438 17.64 0.36 -12.49
C ASP A 438 18.21 1.29 -11.42
N ALA A 439 18.31 2.58 -11.76
CA ALA A 439 18.73 3.60 -10.80
C ALA A 439 17.76 3.73 -9.63
N ALA A 440 16.44 3.68 -9.90
CA ALA A 440 15.42 3.74 -8.86
C ALA A 440 15.45 2.50 -7.95
N ALA A 441 15.73 1.31 -8.49
CA ALA A 441 15.89 0.07 -7.71
C ALA A 441 17.08 0.20 -6.74
N THR A 442 18.23 0.68 -7.22
CA THR A 442 19.44 0.82 -6.42
C THR A 442 19.36 1.96 -5.40
N ASP A 443 18.89 3.14 -5.80
CA ASP A 443 18.75 4.29 -4.92
C ASP A 443 17.64 4.07 -3.88
N GLY A 444 16.55 3.40 -4.29
CA GLY A 444 15.48 2.98 -3.38
C GLY A 444 15.97 1.98 -2.33
N ALA A 445 16.81 1.02 -2.73
CA ALA A 445 17.43 0.07 -1.80
C ALA A 445 18.26 0.80 -0.72
N TYR A 446 19.10 1.74 -1.13
CA TYR A 446 19.85 2.56 -0.17
C TYR A 446 18.90 3.36 0.74
N GLY A 447 17.86 3.96 0.15
CA GLY A 447 16.90 4.77 0.90
C GLY A 447 16.20 3.99 2.00
N LEU A 448 15.60 2.83 1.66
CA LEU A 448 14.90 1.98 2.62
C LEU A 448 15.85 1.43 3.68
N ALA A 449 17.05 0.98 3.29
CA ALA A 449 18.05 0.49 4.21
C ALA A 449 18.56 1.57 5.18
N SER A 450 18.79 2.80 4.67
CA SER A 450 19.23 3.93 5.50
C SER A 450 18.17 4.32 6.53
N VAL A 451 16.88 4.41 6.14
CA VAL A 451 15.78 4.69 7.06
C VAL A 451 15.66 3.60 8.13
N ALA A 452 15.80 2.34 7.74
CA ALA A 452 15.78 1.21 8.68
C ALA A 452 16.97 1.29 9.66
N LEU A 453 18.16 1.59 9.17
CA LEU A 453 19.36 1.74 9.98
C LEU A 453 19.22 2.89 10.99
N ASP A 454 18.70 4.05 10.55
CA ASP A 454 18.42 5.19 11.41
C ASP A 454 17.44 4.84 12.53
N TYR A 455 16.36 4.16 12.17
CA TYR A 455 15.34 3.71 13.12
C TYR A 455 15.94 2.77 14.19
N LEU A 456 16.77 1.83 13.78
CA LEU A 456 17.37 0.88 14.69
C LEU A 456 18.43 1.49 15.60
N HIS A 457 19.20 2.48 15.13
CA HIS A 457 20.28 3.10 15.88
C HIS A 457 19.82 4.14 16.89
N ASP A 458 18.87 4.99 16.54
CA ASP A 458 18.53 6.19 17.30
C ASP A 458 17.23 6.01 18.11
N ALA A 459 17.36 5.95 19.43
CA ALA A 459 16.21 5.80 20.33
C ALA A 459 15.32 7.07 20.37
N GLU A 460 15.92 8.26 20.22
CA GLU A 460 15.16 9.52 20.19
C GLU A 460 14.38 9.62 18.87
N PHE A 461 14.98 9.17 17.77
CA PHE A 461 14.30 9.06 16.49
C PHE A 461 13.12 8.09 16.56
N ARG A 462 13.30 6.88 17.13
CA ARG A 462 12.19 5.94 17.37
C ARG A 462 11.06 6.56 18.19
N ALA A 463 11.43 7.29 19.25
CA ALA A 463 10.42 7.97 20.08
C ALA A 463 9.69 9.08 19.31
N ALA A 464 10.36 9.79 18.41
CA ALA A 464 9.73 10.77 17.53
C ALA A 464 8.79 10.12 16.51
N VAL A 465 9.20 8.99 15.91
CA VAL A 465 8.37 8.18 15.00
C VAL A 465 7.08 7.74 15.70
N ARG A 466 7.21 7.24 16.92
CA ARG A 466 6.04 6.80 17.70
C ARG A 466 5.11 7.95 18.07
N ARG A 467 5.66 9.08 18.54
CA ARG A 467 4.85 10.26 18.88
C ARG A 467 4.05 10.78 17.67
N ASP A 468 4.69 10.91 16.52
CA ASP A 468 4.04 11.35 15.28
C ASP A 468 2.87 10.44 14.89
N PHE A 469 3.04 9.13 15.03
CA PHE A 469 2.00 8.15 14.77
C PHE A 469 0.83 8.26 15.77
N GLU A 470 1.12 8.43 17.07
CA GLU A 470 0.11 8.58 18.12
C GLU A 470 -0.65 9.90 17.97
N GLU A 471 0.04 11.00 17.66
CA GLU A 471 -0.56 12.33 17.39
C GLU A 471 -1.44 12.31 16.14
N ALA A 472 -1.12 11.48 15.15
CA ALA A 472 -1.94 11.25 13.96
C ALA A 472 -3.15 10.33 14.20
N GLY A 473 -3.43 9.94 15.45
CA GLY A 473 -4.57 9.13 15.87
C GLY A 473 -4.26 7.69 16.28
N GLY A 474 -2.98 7.28 16.25
CA GLY A 474 -2.54 5.97 16.71
C GLY A 474 -3.10 4.80 15.88
N VAL A 475 -3.26 3.65 16.50
CA VAL A 475 -3.77 2.43 15.85
C VAL A 475 -5.24 2.57 15.51
N ILE A 476 -5.61 2.24 14.28
CA ILE A 476 -7.00 2.00 13.89
C ILE A 476 -7.24 0.50 13.88
N ASP A 477 -8.26 0.06 14.60
CA ASP A 477 -8.79 -1.30 14.51
C ASP A 477 -9.57 -1.42 13.20
N VAL A 478 -8.90 -1.91 12.15
CA VAL A 478 -9.48 -1.99 10.81
C VAL A 478 -10.57 -3.06 10.73
N GLU A 479 -10.45 -4.12 11.54
CA GLU A 479 -11.41 -5.23 11.57
C GLU A 479 -12.79 -4.74 12.06
N HIS A 480 -12.80 -3.90 13.10
CA HIS A 480 -14.04 -3.36 13.67
C HIS A 480 -14.36 -1.92 13.23
N PHE A 481 -13.55 -1.34 12.33
CA PHE A 481 -13.74 0.04 11.89
C PHE A 481 -15.11 0.31 11.27
N TRP A 482 -15.74 -0.72 10.70
CA TRP A 482 -16.98 -0.63 9.95
C TRP A 482 -18.23 -1.04 10.76
N ASP A 483 -18.07 -1.47 12.02
CA ASP A 483 -19.14 -2.11 12.82
C ASP A 483 -20.20 -1.14 13.37
N GLU A 484 -20.16 0.18 13.07
CA GLU A 484 -21.15 1.16 13.52
C GLU A 484 -21.68 2.05 12.39
#